data_d0b66bccd4980d9360cda8ef164aa19c
#
_entry.id   d0b66bccd4980d9360cda8ef164aa19c
#
_cell.length_a   1.000
_cell.length_b   1.000
_cell.length_c   1.000
_cell.angle_alpha   90.00
_cell.angle_beta   90.00
_cell.angle_gamma   90.00
#
_symmetry.space_group_name_H-M   'P 1'
#
loop_
_entity.id
_entity.type
_entity.pdbx_description
1 polymer ?
#
loop_
_entity_poly.entity_id
_entity_poly.type
_entity_poly.pdbx_seq_one_letter_code
_entity_poly.pdbx_strand_id
1 'polypeptide(L)'
;DRVAVVGAGMVGASVTALLGQLPLTRLELVDPDPERRRLAAYLGAAGVTPEEASDDCDLVFHASATQEGLATALALLGQEGEVVELSWYGAIPVTVDLGTTFHTRRLAVRASQVSRVSPHRAARRDHADRMQVALRAATDPALDHLLAGPTPFEELPVLMDRLAGGAPGLCHLVRY
;
A
#
# COMPACT_ATOMS: atom_id res chain seq x y z
N ASP A 1 14.25 10.22 3.86
CA ASP A 1 13.63 9.93 2.54
C ASP A 1 12.22 10.50 2.48
N ARG A 2 11.77 10.88 1.28
CA ARG A 2 10.41 11.32 0.95
C ARG A 2 9.68 10.14 0.32
N VAL A 3 8.62 9.70 0.98
CA VAL A 3 7.94 8.46 0.60
C VAL A 3 6.45 8.72 0.41
N ALA A 4 5.86 8.12 -0.60
CA ALA A 4 4.42 8.07 -0.79
C ALA A 4 3.92 6.62 -0.89
N VAL A 5 2.68 6.39 -0.46
CA VAL A 5 1.95 5.15 -0.64
C VAL A 5 0.69 5.46 -1.44
N VAL A 6 0.56 4.92 -2.64
CA VAL A 6 -0.58 5.12 -3.53
C VAL A 6 -1.56 3.96 -3.41
N GLY A 7 -2.75 4.24 -2.91
CA GLY A 7 -3.80 3.29 -2.59
C GLY A 7 -3.89 2.98 -1.10
N ALA A 8 -4.93 3.48 -0.43
CA ALA A 8 -5.20 3.30 0.99
C ALA A 8 -6.11 2.08 1.26
N GLY A 9 -5.96 1.01 0.48
CA GLY A 9 -6.52 -0.30 0.77
C GLY A 9 -5.77 -1.00 1.92
N MET A 10 -6.15 -2.23 2.25
CA MET A 10 -5.53 -2.99 3.35
C MET A 10 -4.01 -3.07 3.24
N VAL A 11 -3.47 -3.34 2.05
CA VAL A 11 -2.01 -3.44 1.82
C VAL A 11 -1.34 -2.08 2.00
N GLY A 12 -1.85 -1.04 1.33
CA GLY A 12 -1.25 0.30 1.40
C GLY A 12 -1.30 0.88 2.81
N ALA A 13 -2.43 0.75 3.52
CA ALA A 13 -2.56 1.21 4.90
C ALA A 13 -1.60 0.47 5.84
N SER A 14 -1.44 -0.87 5.69
CA SER A 14 -0.47 -1.64 6.48
C SER A 14 0.98 -1.21 6.21
N VAL A 15 1.33 -0.95 4.96
CA VAL A 15 2.66 -0.42 4.59
C VAL A 15 2.86 0.97 5.19
N THR A 16 1.85 1.84 5.12
CA THR A 16 1.90 3.17 5.72
C THR A 16 2.15 3.12 7.23
N ALA A 17 1.46 2.22 7.96
CA ALA A 17 1.68 2.02 9.39
C ALA A 17 3.13 1.63 9.71
N LEU A 18 3.72 0.74 8.91
CA LEU A 18 5.12 0.33 9.10
C LEU A 18 6.10 1.48 8.79
N LEU A 19 5.83 2.25 7.73
CA LEU A 19 6.64 3.39 7.33
C LEU A 19 6.54 4.55 8.33
N GLY A 20 5.38 4.76 8.94
CA GLY A 20 5.15 5.79 9.95
C GLY A 20 6.03 5.64 11.21
N GLN A 21 6.59 4.44 11.43
CA GLN A 21 7.54 4.17 12.52
C GLN A 21 8.99 4.55 12.16
N LEU A 22 9.26 4.94 10.91
CA LEU A 22 10.59 5.26 10.43
C LEU A 22 10.83 6.77 10.42
N PRO A 23 12.06 7.24 10.59
CA PRO A 23 12.40 8.66 10.56
C PRO A 23 12.43 9.21 9.11
N LEU A 24 11.26 9.25 8.47
CA LEU A 24 11.11 9.77 7.12
C LEU A 24 11.00 11.30 7.12
N THR A 25 11.50 11.95 6.09
CA THR A 25 11.35 13.39 5.89
C THR A 25 9.91 13.74 5.55
N ARG A 26 9.24 12.87 4.77
CA ARG A 26 7.84 13.02 4.39
C ARG A 26 7.24 11.62 4.15
N LEU A 27 6.02 11.41 4.62
CA LEU A 27 5.21 10.23 4.32
C LEU A 27 3.79 10.67 3.96
N GLU A 28 3.36 10.35 2.76
CA GLU A 28 2.01 10.63 2.25
C GLU A 28 1.27 9.33 1.92
N LEU A 29 -0.01 9.26 2.32
CA LEU A 29 -0.95 8.22 1.90
C LEU A 29 -1.91 8.83 0.88
N VAL A 30 -1.79 8.40 -0.37
CA VAL A 30 -2.47 8.96 -1.53
C VAL A 30 -3.66 8.08 -1.90
N ASP A 31 -4.88 8.62 -1.84
CA ASP A 31 -6.09 7.91 -2.27
C ASP A 31 -7.18 8.91 -2.68
N PRO A 32 -7.98 8.68 -3.74
CA PRO A 32 -9.09 9.56 -4.11
C PRO A 32 -10.24 9.52 -3.10
N ASP A 33 -10.41 8.44 -2.31
CA ASP A 33 -11.48 8.28 -1.33
C ASP A 33 -11.15 9.03 -0.03
N PRO A 34 -11.95 10.06 0.36
CA PRO A 34 -11.71 10.83 1.57
C PRO A 34 -11.78 9.98 2.86
N GLU A 35 -12.63 8.94 2.90
CA GLU A 35 -12.73 8.08 4.08
C GLU A 35 -11.44 7.27 4.27
N ARG A 36 -10.86 6.78 3.16
CA ARG A 36 -9.59 6.06 3.21
C ARG A 36 -8.43 6.98 3.57
N ARG A 37 -8.41 8.21 3.08
CA ARG A 37 -7.36 9.19 3.43
C ARG A 37 -7.32 9.51 4.93
N ARG A 38 -8.47 9.47 5.62
CA ARG A 38 -8.53 9.71 7.08
C ARG A 38 -7.69 8.74 7.89
N LEU A 39 -7.44 7.54 7.37
CA LEU A 39 -6.58 6.56 8.02
C LEU A 39 -5.15 7.07 8.21
N ALA A 40 -4.66 7.92 7.33
CA ALA A 40 -3.29 8.45 7.37
C ALA A 40 -2.92 9.05 8.72
N ALA A 41 -3.87 9.76 9.37
CA ALA A 41 -3.64 10.39 10.67
C ALA A 41 -3.31 9.38 11.78
N TYR A 42 -3.89 8.17 11.72
CA TYR A 42 -3.60 7.09 12.66
C TYR A 42 -2.33 6.32 12.32
N LEU A 43 -1.91 6.39 11.05
CA LEU A 43 -0.79 5.62 10.49
C LEU A 43 0.51 6.43 10.42
N GLY A 44 0.53 7.65 10.95
CA GLY A 44 1.71 8.51 10.96
C GLY A 44 2.06 9.15 9.61
N ALA A 45 1.07 9.38 8.74
CA ALA A 45 1.22 9.96 7.40
C ALA A 45 0.30 11.15 7.17
N ALA A 46 0.55 11.93 6.12
CA ALA A 46 -0.40 12.91 5.59
C ALA A 46 -1.31 12.22 4.55
N GLY A 47 -2.63 12.35 4.72
CA GLY A 47 -3.61 11.85 3.75
C GLY A 47 -3.89 12.91 2.68
N VAL A 48 -3.58 12.61 1.41
CA VAL A 48 -3.69 13.55 0.30
C VAL A 48 -4.42 12.94 -0.90
N THR A 49 -5.00 13.76 -1.76
CA THR A 49 -5.52 13.30 -3.06
C THR A 49 -4.37 13.11 -4.04
N PRO A 50 -4.58 12.39 -5.16
CA PRO A 50 -3.56 12.27 -6.20
C PRO A 50 -3.06 13.62 -6.74
N GLU A 51 -3.93 14.64 -6.78
CA GLU A 51 -3.62 15.99 -7.28
C GLU A 51 -2.86 16.84 -6.27
N GLU A 52 -3.04 16.58 -4.96
CA GLU A 52 -2.38 17.29 -3.87
C GLU A 52 -1.06 16.62 -3.44
N ALA A 53 -0.83 15.39 -3.89
CA ALA A 53 0.35 14.63 -3.52
C ALA A 53 1.63 15.32 -3.99
N SER A 54 2.61 15.35 -3.10
CA SER A 54 3.89 16.00 -3.38
C SER A 54 4.75 15.16 -4.30
N ASP A 55 5.32 15.77 -5.32
CA ASP A 55 6.31 15.17 -6.21
C ASP A 55 7.70 15.05 -5.54
N ASP A 56 8.69 14.64 -6.33
CA ASP A 56 10.08 14.50 -5.89
C ASP A 56 10.30 13.45 -4.78
N CYS A 57 9.48 12.37 -4.81
CA CYS A 57 9.62 11.23 -3.91
C CYS A 57 10.84 10.38 -4.27
N ASP A 58 11.56 9.91 -3.24
CA ASP A 58 12.67 8.96 -3.40
C ASP A 58 12.13 7.54 -3.62
N LEU A 59 10.97 7.23 -3.00
CA LEU A 59 10.34 5.92 -3.05
C LEU A 59 8.82 6.06 -3.02
N VAL A 60 8.14 5.31 -3.89
CA VAL A 60 6.66 5.22 -3.90
C VAL A 60 6.23 3.76 -3.81
N PHE A 61 5.38 3.42 -2.85
CA PHE A 61 4.73 2.12 -2.78
C PHE A 61 3.39 2.18 -3.50
N HIS A 62 3.19 1.35 -4.50
CA HIS A 62 1.93 1.30 -5.22
C HIS A 62 1.11 0.06 -4.81
N ALA A 63 -0.12 0.28 -4.32
CA ALA A 63 -1.01 -0.74 -3.77
C ALA A 63 -2.48 -0.56 -4.20
N SER A 64 -2.76 0.27 -5.22
CA SER A 64 -4.13 0.54 -5.65
C SER A 64 -4.70 -0.49 -6.63
N ALA A 65 -3.86 -1.27 -7.29
CA ALA A 65 -4.19 -2.20 -8.37
C ALA A 65 -4.94 -1.53 -9.55
N THR A 66 -4.70 -0.23 -9.78
CA THR A 66 -5.27 0.53 -10.89
C THR A 66 -4.18 1.10 -11.78
N GLN A 67 -4.50 1.30 -13.07
CA GLN A 67 -3.58 1.92 -14.02
C GLN A 67 -3.32 3.39 -13.66
N GLU A 68 -4.36 4.10 -13.23
CA GLU A 68 -4.29 5.50 -12.80
C GLU A 68 -3.38 5.65 -11.58
N GLY A 69 -3.49 4.73 -10.61
CA GLY A 69 -2.63 4.74 -9.44
C GLY A 69 -1.16 4.47 -9.78
N LEU A 70 -0.88 3.58 -10.73
CA LEU A 70 0.49 3.36 -11.19
C LEU A 70 1.05 4.59 -11.91
N ALA A 71 0.24 5.24 -12.75
CA ALA A 71 0.62 6.49 -13.39
C ALA A 71 0.92 7.60 -12.37
N THR A 72 0.07 7.74 -11.35
CA THR A 72 0.30 8.63 -10.21
C THR A 72 1.61 8.28 -9.50
N ALA A 73 1.83 7.01 -9.16
CA ALA A 73 3.04 6.58 -8.47
C ALA A 73 4.33 6.94 -9.22
N LEU A 74 4.32 6.80 -10.55
CA LEU A 74 5.46 7.19 -11.40
C LEU A 74 5.63 8.71 -11.48
N ALA A 75 4.53 9.47 -11.54
CA ALA A 75 4.57 10.93 -11.62
C ALA A 75 5.15 11.57 -10.35
N LEU A 76 4.92 10.97 -9.17
CA LEU A 76 5.41 11.47 -7.89
C LEU A 76 6.92 11.27 -7.68
N LEU A 77 7.59 10.42 -8.48
CA LEU A 77 9.01 10.13 -8.30
C LEU A 77 9.92 11.28 -8.70
N GLY A 78 10.92 11.53 -7.87
CA GLY A 78 12.05 12.39 -8.18
C GLY A 78 13.10 11.68 -9.06
N GLN A 79 14.28 12.31 -9.19
CA GLN A 79 15.41 11.75 -9.93
C GLN A 79 15.86 10.43 -9.31
N GLU A 80 16.02 9.38 -10.15
CA GLU A 80 16.44 8.02 -9.74
C GLU A 80 15.48 7.36 -8.71
N GLY A 81 14.25 7.85 -8.60
CA GLY A 81 13.24 7.30 -7.70
C GLY A 81 12.75 5.92 -8.13
N GLU A 82 12.20 5.17 -7.18
CA GLU A 82 11.71 3.81 -7.41
C GLU A 82 10.25 3.64 -7.00
N VAL A 83 9.44 2.98 -7.85
CA VAL A 83 8.14 2.42 -7.45
C VAL A 83 8.34 0.99 -6.96
N VAL A 84 7.91 0.70 -5.73
CA VAL A 84 7.72 -0.67 -5.26
C VAL A 84 6.29 -1.08 -5.56
N GLU A 85 6.12 -1.94 -6.55
CA GLU A 85 4.83 -2.42 -7.00
C GLU A 85 4.33 -3.58 -6.12
N LEU A 86 3.26 -3.33 -5.38
CA LEU A 86 2.63 -4.30 -4.47
C LEU A 86 1.32 -4.86 -5.05
N SER A 87 0.80 -4.21 -6.10
CA SER A 87 -0.48 -4.59 -6.70
C SER A 87 -0.36 -5.87 -7.51
N TRP A 88 -1.45 -6.60 -7.54
CA TRP A 88 -1.63 -7.72 -8.46
C TRP A 88 -2.83 -7.46 -9.37
N TYR A 89 -2.55 -7.25 -10.64
CA TYR A 89 -3.57 -6.92 -11.66
C TYR A 89 -4.26 -8.17 -12.24
N GLY A 90 -3.87 -9.37 -11.81
CA GLY A 90 -4.37 -10.62 -12.40
C GLY A 90 -3.95 -10.74 -13.86
N ALA A 91 -4.93 -10.94 -14.74
CA ALA A 91 -4.71 -11.03 -16.18
C ALA A 91 -4.97 -9.70 -16.93
N ILE A 92 -5.18 -8.60 -16.22
CA ILE A 92 -5.47 -7.29 -16.82
C ILE A 92 -4.17 -6.65 -17.28
N PRO A 93 -4.00 -6.32 -18.57
CA PRO A 93 -2.83 -5.58 -19.03
C PRO A 93 -2.85 -4.13 -18.51
N VAL A 94 -1.69 -3.62 -18.14
CA VAL A 94 -1.51 -2.25 -17.65
C VAL A 94 -0.55 -1.52 -18.58
N THR A 95 -0.92 -0.31 -18.96
CA THR A 95 -0.08 0.56 -19.81
C THR A 95 0.82 1.42 -18.95
N VAL A 96 2.10 1.48 -19.27
CA VAL A 96 3.11 2.32 -18.59
C VAL A 96 3.82 3.20 -19.64
N ASP A 97 3.88 4.50 -19.38
CA ASP A 97 4.69 5.42 -20.21
C ASP A 97 6.15 5.34 -19.78
N LEU A 98 6.95 4.64 -20.58
CA LEU A 98 8.40 4.52 -20.38
C LEU A 98 9.21 5.57 -21.17
N GLY A 99 8.54 6.45 -21.91
CA GLY A 99 9.20 7.38 -22.86
C GLY A 99 9.70 8.66 -22.20
N THR A 100 8.86 9.36 -21.50
CA THR A 100 9.12 10.72 -21.02
C THR A 100 9.94 10.77 -19.72
N THR A 101 9.28 11.03 -18.60
CA THR A 101 9.92 11.19 -17.29
C THR A 101 10.58 9.91 -16.80
N PHE A 102 10.02 8.74 -17.12
CA PHE A 102 10.61 7.47 -16.73
C PHE A 102 12.05 7.35 -17.21
N HIS A 103 12.29 7.63 -18.49
CA HIS A 103 13.62 7.55 -19.08
C HIS A 103 14.55 8.68 -18.60
N THR A 104 14.06 9.94 -18.65
CA THR A 104 14.91 11.11 -18.34
C THR A 104 15.30 11.22 -16.87
N ARG A 105 14.43 10.76 -15.97
CA ARG A 105 14.71 10.73 -14.52
C ARG A 105 15.34 9.43 -14.05
N ARG A 106 15.57 8.44 -14.96
CA ARG A 106 16.15 7.12 -14.64
C ARG A 106 15.36 6.39 -13.56
N LEU A 107 14.03 6.38 -13.70
CA LEU A 107 13.15 5.76 -12.73
C LEU A 107 13.21 4.23 -12.79
N ALA A 108 12.80 3.58 -11.69
CA ALA A 108 12.69 2.13 -11.61
C ALA A 108 11.30 1.70 -11.13
N VAL A 109 10.85 0.52 -11.58
CA VAL A 109 9.69 -0.18 -11.04
C VAL A 109 10.13 -1.57 -10.63
N ARG A 110 9.93 -1.93 -9.38
CA ARG A 110 10.31 -3.23 -8.83
C ARG A 110 9.11 -3.91 -8.17
N ALA A 111 8.75 -5.09 -8.66
CA ALA A 111 7.70 -5.88 -8.06
C ALA A 111 8.11 -6.42 -6.68
N SER A 112 7.20 -6.32 -5.71
CA SER A 112 7.31 -6.94 -4.40
C SER A 112 6.36 -8.13 -4.32
N GLN A 113 6.90 -9.32 -4.38
CA GLN A 113 6.14 -10.56 -4.40
C GLN A 113 6.09 -11.18 -2.99
N VAL A 114 4.88 -11.36 -2.46
CA VAL A 114 4.64 -11.78 -1.06
C VAL A 114 5.26 -13.11 -0.67
N SER A 115 5.39 -14.07 -1.60
CA SER A 115 5.94 -15.40 -1.31
C SER A 115 7.47 -15.46 -1.34
N ARG A 116 8.15 -14.34 -1.59
CA ARG A 116 9.60 -14.28 -1.66
C ARG A 116 10.20 -13.47 -0.53
N VAL A 117 11.24 -13.99 0.10
CA VAL A 117 12.10 -13.17 0.96
C VAL A 117 13.00 -12.33 0.05
N SER A 118 13.16 -11.04 0.37
CA SER A 118 14.02 -10.14 -0.41
C SER A 118 15.42 -10.75 -0.60
N PRO A 119 16.00 -10.72 -1.81
CA PRO A 119 17.34 -11.24 -2.07
C PRO A 119 18.41 -10.68 -1.12
N HIS A 120 18.28 -9.41 -0.73
CA HIS A 120 19.19 -8.76 0.24
C HIS A 120 19.13 -9.34 1.66
N ARG A 121 18.07 -10.09 1.99
CA ARG A 121 17.84 -10.69 3.29
C ARG A 121 17.84 -12.22 3.28
N ALA A 122 17.66 -12.85 2.12
CA ALA A 122 17.48 -14.30 1.97
C ALA A 122 18.66 -15.14 2.52
N ALA A 123 19.86 -14.59 2.58
CA ALA A 123 21.01 -15.28 3.17
C ALA A 123 20.93 -15.40 4.72
N ARG A 124 20.07 -14.61 5.38
CA ARG A 124 20.01 -14.53 6.86
C ARG A 124 18.61 -14.58 7.42
N ARG A 125 17.60 -14.61 6.55
CA ARG A 125 16.18 -14.57 6.92
C ARG A 125 15.39 -15.53 6.08
N ASP A 126 14.49 -16.23 6.71
CA ASP A 126 13.52 -17.12 6.06
C ASP A 126 12.07 -16.60 6.23
N HIS A 127 11.11 -17.42 5.81
CA HIS A 127 9.69 -17.07 5.92
C HIS A 127 9.20 -17.05 7.37
N ALA A 128 9.78 -17.87 8.26
CA ALA A 128 9.42 -17.89 9.68
C ALA A 128 9.88 -16.60 10.37
N ASP A 129 11.09 -16.13 10.08
CA ASP A 129 11.58 -14.84 10.56
C ASP A 129 10.67 -13.69 10.11
N ARG A 130 10.27 -13.71 8.83
CA ARG A 130 9.36 -12.69 8.28
C ARG A 130 7.99 -12.72 8.95
N MET A 131 7.44 -13.92 9.20
CA MET A 131 6.18 -14.07 9.91
C MET A 131 6.27 -13.53 11.34
N GLN A 132 7.35 -13.78 12.06
CA GLN A 132 7.55 -13.21 13.38
C GLN A 132 7.60 -11.68 13.39
N VAL A 133 8.22 -11.08 12.37
CA VAL A 133 8.22 -9.61 12.21
C VAL A 133 6.80 -9.11 11.94
N ALA A 134 6.05 -9.78 11.05
CA ALA A 134 4.67 -9.41 10.73
C ALA A 134 3.75 -9.51 11.96
N LEU A 135 3.85 -10.59 12.74
CA LEU A 135 3.06 -10.77 13.97
C LEU A 135 3.37 -9.70 15.01
N ARG A 136 4.63 -9.31 15.17
CA ARG A 136 4.99 -8.17 16.05
C ARG A 136 4.41 -6.85 15.52
N ALA A 137 4.50 -6.61 14.23
CA ALA A 137 3.93 -5.40 13.63
C ALA A 137 2.39 -5.36 13.77
N ALA A 138 1.74 -6.51 13.70
CA ALA A 138 0.28 -6.63 13.85
C ALA A 138 -0.23 -6.31 15.27
N THR A 139 0.65 -6.16 16.26
CA THR A 139 0.27 -5.69 17.61
C THR A 139 0.20 -4.17 17.72
N ASP A 140 0.51 -3.43 16.66
CA ASP A 140 0.42 -1.97 16.65
C ASP A 140 -1.06 -1.54 16.69
N PRO A 141 -1.48 -0.76 17.72
CA PRO A 141 -2.87 -0.29 17.84
C PRO A 141 -3.34 0.55 16.64
N ALA A 142 -2.43 1.17 15.90
CA ALA A 142 -2.77 1.90 14.68
C ALA A 142 -3.48 1.03 13.64
N LEU A 143 -3.18 -0.28 13.62
CA LEU A 143 -3.81 -1.24 12.70
C LEU A 143 -5.25 -1.58 13.10
N ASP A 144 -5.69 -1.34 14.35
CA ASP A 144 -7.06 -1.56 14.77
C ASP A 144 -8.04 -0.68 13.99
N HIS A 145 -7.59 0.50 13.51
CA HIS A 145 -8.39 1.40 12.67
C HIS A 145 -8.70 0.81 11.27
N LEU A 146 -8.03 -0.25 10.88
CA LEU A 146 -8.29 -0.95 9.62
C LEU A 146 -9.36 -2.03 9.76
N LEU A 147 -9.71 -2.42 10.99
CA LEU A 147 -10.62 -3.52 11.27
C LEU A 147 -12.08 -3.08 11.15
N ALA A 148 -12.90 -3.93 10.57
CA ALA A 148 -14.34 -3.78 10.46
C ALA A 148 -15.04 -5.07 10.95
N GLY A 149 -16.26 -4.94 11.44
CA GLY A 149 -17.01 -6.06 12.01
C GLY A 149 -16.89 -6.09 13.53
N PRO A 150 -17.13 -7.21 14.22
CA PRO A 150 -17.12 -8.61 13.77
C PRO A 150 -18.42 -9.04 13.07
N THR A 151 -18.27 -9.98 12.13
CA THR A 151 -19.39 -10.66 11.47
C THR A 151 -19.43 -12.12 11.90
N PRO A 152 -20.57 -12.69 12.32
CA PRO A 152 -20.69 -14.11 12.61
C PRO A 152 -20.35 -14.95 11.39
N PHE A 153 -19.74 -16.12 11.59
CA PHE A 153 -19.34 -17.00 10.49
C PHE A 153 -20.51 -17.40 9.58
N GLU A 154 -21.70 -17.60 10.17
CA GLU A 154 -22.92 -17.95 9.46
C GLU A 154 -23.38 -16.86 8.47
N GLU A 155 -23.02 -15.60 8.74
CA GLU A 155 -23.36 -14.45 7.89
C GLU A 155 -22.29 -14.18 6.82
N LEU A 156 -21.18 -14.94 6.82
CA LEU A 156 -20.07 -14.74 5.88
C LEU A 156 -20.50 -14.72 4.40
N PRO A 157 -21.41 -15.62 3.91
CA PRO A 157 -21.86 -15.56 2.53
C PRO A 157 -22.52 -14.22 2.17
N VAL A 158 -23.38 -13.70 3.04
CA VAL A 158 -24.06 -12.41 2.85
C VAL A 158 -23.05 -11.24 2.90
N LEU A 159 -22.06 -11.33 3.79
CA LEU A 159 -20.98 -10.33 3.86
C LEU A 159 -20.17 -10.33 2.55
N MET A 160 -19.81 -11.49 2.03
CA MET A 160 -19.04 -11.61 0.78
C MET A 160 -19.78 -10.99 -0.41
N ASP A 161 -21.11 -11.22 -0.52
CA ASP A 161 -21.93 -10.60 -1.56
C ASP A 161 -21.94 -9.07 -1.43
N ARG A 162 -22.07 -8.57 -0.20
CA ARG A 162 -22.03 -7.11 0.07
C ARG A 162 -20.67 -6.50 -0.30
N LEU A 163 -19.57 -7.15 0.07
CA LEU A 163 -18.21 -6.68 -0.27
C LEU A 163 -17.98 -6.72 -1.78
N ALA A 164 -18.43 -7.76 -2.47
CA ALA A 164 -18.39 -7.84 -3.93
C ALA A 164 -19.21 -6.73 -4.59
N GLY A 165 -20.30 -6.28 -3.95
CA GLY A 165 -21.12 -5.13 -4.35
C GLY A 165 -20.53 -3.75 -3.97
N GLY A 166 -19.30 -3.70 -3.42
CA GLY A 166 -18.61 -2.44 -3.08
C GLY A 166 -18.95 -1.89 -1.69
N ALA A 167 -19.48 -2.70 -0.76
CA ALA A 167 -19.68 -2.25 0.61
C ALA A 167 -18.35 -1.80 1.26
N PRO A 168 -18.37 -0.75 2.10
CA PRO A 168 -17.16 -0.26 2.74
C PRO A 168 -16.60 -1.27 3.75
N GLY A 169 -15.28 -1.27 3.91
CA GLY A 169 -14.52 -2.09 4.85
C GLY A 169 -13.18 -2.49 4.27
N LEU A 170 -12.15 -2.50 5.10
CA LEU A 170 -10.81 -2.89 4.68
C LEU A 170 -10.47 -4.31 5.14
N CYS A 171 -10.70 -4.62 6.41
CA CYS A 171 -10.40 -5.92 7.00
C CYS A 171 -11.55 -6.34 7.90
N HIS A 172 -12.40 -7.26 7.45
CA HIS A 172 -13.50 -7.78 8.25
C HIS A 172 -13.04 -8.91 9.17
N LEU A 173 -13.40 -8.78 10.45
CA LEU A 173 -13.23 -9.85 11.42
C LEU A 173 -14.41 -10.83 11.32
N VAL A 174 -14.10 -12.12 11.28
CA VAL A 174 -15.09 -13.18 11.32
C VAL A 174 -15.02 -13.86 12.69
N ARG A 175 -16.17 -13.97 13.35
CA ARG A 175 -16.29 -14.63 14.65
C ARG A 175 -16.88 -16.03 14.46
N TYR A 176 -16.23 -17.02 15.04
CA TYR A 176 -16.68 -18.41 15.12
C TYR A 176 -17.43 -18.67 16.43
#